data_e4347c79fe04e9f7cfa144af847250e7
#
_entry.id   e4347c79fe04e9f7cfa144af847250e7
#
_cell.length_a   1.000
_cell.length_b   1.000
_cell.length_c   1.000
_cell.angle_alpha   90.00
_cell.angle_beta   90.00
_cell.angle_gamma   90.00
#
_symmetry.space_group_name_H-M   'P 1'
#
loop_
_entity.id
_entity.type
_entity.pdbx_description
1 polymer ?
#
loop_
_entity_poly.entity_id
_entity_poly.type
_entity_poly.pdbx_seq_one_letter_code
_entity_poly.pdbx_strand_id
1 'polypeptide(L)'
;MTASHAVHIGFVSPNAKWGAHYDDLLALVPDGVQVDIQPLGLYRTSLNELSEAGGDHLAKTTQLVAERGWAGVAVTGAPMQVQNKDLPERLRAATGVPVTTALESSTAALRALSAERALVMTPFDASMNALVGEYLKGAGIDAVFPETALGTGPGALALSADEVYELAKGALMAASDVEAIYFQGARLNPLGCLERME
;
A
#
# COMPACT_ATOMS: atom_id res chain seq x y z
N MET A 1 2.06 -1.09 38.62
CA MET A 1 2.18 -1.53 37.22
C MET A 1 1.16 -0.71 36.45
N THR A 2 1.57 0.36 35.78
CA THR A 2 0.71 1.14 34.88
C THR A 2 0.41 0.26 33.68
N ALA A 3 -0.87 -0.05 33.44
CA ALA A 3 -1.30 -0.68 32.22
C ALA A 3 -0.83 0.19 31.04
N SER A 4 0.12 -0.31 30.26
CA SER A 4 0.50 0.32 29.00
C SER A 4 -0.74 0.27 28.12
N HIS A 5 -1.39 1.43 27.92
CA HIS A 5 -2.48 1.50 26.96
C HIS A 5 -1.89 1.22 25.58
N ALA A 6 -2.40 0.20 24.91
CA ALA A 6 -2.02 -0.10 23.54
C ALA A 6 -2.32 1.11 22.63
N VAL A 7 -1.38 1.46 21.77
CA VAL A 7 -1.59 2.50 20.75
C VAL A 7 -2.55 1.94 19.70
N HIS A 8 -3.69 2.57 19.50
CA HIS A 8 -4.72 2.11 18.57
C HIS A 8 -4.62 2.85 17.24
N ILE A 9 -4.39 2.12 16.16
CA ILE A 9 -4.17 2.66 14.82
C ILE A 9 -5.24 2.13 13.85
N GLY A 10 -5.80 3.03 13.04
CA GLY A 10 -6.66 2.66 11.92
C GLY A 10 -5.83 2.34 10.68
N PHE A 11 -6.03 1.15 10.11
CA PHE A 11 -5.49 0.77 8.81
C PHE A 11 -6.63 0.81 7.77
N VAL A 12 -6.71 1.89 7.01
CA VAL A 12 -7.84 2.20 6.16
C VAL A 12 -7.57 1.78 4.72
N SER A 13 -8.49 1.00 4.16
CA SER A 13 -8.39 0.49 2.79
C SER A 13 -9.59 0.93 1.95
N PRO A 14 -9.39 1.41 0.72
CA PRO A 14 -10.50 1.72 -0.19
C PRO A 14 -11.23 0.47 -0.70
N ASN A 15 -10.74 -0.73 -0.44
CA ASN A 15 -11.37 -1.99 -0.81
C ASN A 15 -12.77 -2.14 -0.20
N ALA A 16 -13.60 -3.00 -0.81
CA ALA A 16 -14.95 -3.27 -0.31
C ALA A 16 -14.97 -4.24 0.88
N LYS A 17 -13.97 -5.10 1.00
CA LYS A 17 -13.92 -6.17 1.99
C LYS A 17 -12.51 -6.34 2.55
N TRP A 18 -12.44 -6.81 3.78
CA TRP A 18 -11.27 -7.46 4.34
C TRP A 18 -10.93 -8.73 3.55
N GLY A 19 -9.68 -9.07 3.45
CA GLY A 19 -9.18 -10.31 2.85
C GLY A 19 -8.11 -10.94 3.74
N ALA A 20 -7.98 -12.26 3.69
CA ALA A 20 -7.02 -13.02 4.48
C ALA A 20 -5.54 -12.57 4.31
N HIS A 21 -5.25 -11.87 3.21
CA HIS A 21 -3.93 -11.29 2.97
C HIS A 21 -3.51 -10.20 3.99
N TYR A 22 -4.42 -9.74 4.85
CA TYR A 22 -4.09 -8.86 5.96
C TYR A 22 -3.75 -9.61 7.25
N ASP A 23 -4.05 -10.91 7.35
CA ASP A 23 -3.76 -11.71 8.54
C ASP A 23 -2.24 -11.80 8.77
N ASP A 24 -1.47 -11.98 7.70
CA ASP A 24 0.00 -12.01 7.76
C ASP A 24 0.56 -10.63 8.20
N LEU A 25 -0.04 -9.52 7.75
CA LEU A 25 0.32 -8.18 8.20
C LEU A 25 0.08 -8.02 9.71
N LEU A 26 -1.05 -8.51 10.23
CA LEU A 26 -1.36 -8.42 11.65
C LEU A 26 -0.37 -9.20 12.52
N ALA A 27 0.20 -10.28 12.00
CA ALA A 27 1.24 -11.04 12.69
C ALA A 27 2.56 -10.25 12.86
N LEU A 28 2.77 -9.18 12.07
CA LEU A 28 3.93 -8.30 12.16
C LEU A 28 3.72 -7.08 13.07
N VAL A 29 2.51 -6.89 13.59
CA VAL A 29 2.20 -5.75 14.48
C VAL A 29 2.92 -5.93 15.81
N PRO A 30 3.72 -4.94 16.26
CA PRO A 30 4.49 -5.07 17.49
C PRO A 30 3.60 -5.05 18.74
N ASP A 31 4.10 -5.63 19.82
CA ASP A 31 3.46 -5.58 21.12
C ASP A 31 3.15 -4.12 21.54
N GLY A 32 1.98 -3.91 22.12
CA GLY A 32 1.53 -2.58 22.54
C GLY A 32 0.89 -1.74 21.42
N VAL A 33 0.77 -2.27 20.21
CA VAL A 33 0.02 -1.66 19.11
C VAL A 33 -1.20 -2.51 18.79
N GLN A 34 -2.36 -1.88 18.62
CA GLN A 34 -3.56 -2.49 18.09
C GLN A 34 -3.89 -1.87 16.74
N VAL A 35 -4.18 -2.70 15.75
CA VAL A 35 -4.53 -2.24 14.40
C VAL A 35 -5.95 -2.67 14.05
N ASP A 36 -6.79 -1.68 13.73
CA ASP A 36 -8.11 -1.91 13.15
C ASP A 36 -8.01 -1.80 11.62
N ILE A 37 -8.25 -2.90 10.91
CA ILE A 37 -8.33 -2.83 9.44
C ILE A 37 -9.76 -2.48 9.04
N GLN A 38 -9.89 -1.35 8.33
CA GLN A 38 -11.18 -0.81 7.96
C GLN A 38 -11.33 -0.67 6.44
N PRO A 39 -12.09 -1.56 5.78
CA PRO A 39 -12.47 -1.37 4.39
C PRO A 39 -13.53 -0.27 4.24
N LEU A 40 -13.35 0.62 3.26
CA LEU A 40 -14.25 1.76 3.01
C LEU A 40 -15.26 1.50 1.90
N GLY A 41 -15.07 0.48 1.07
CA GLY A 41 -15.99 0.15 -0.03
C GLY A 41 -16.02 1.19 -1.15
N LEU A 42 -14.88 1.81 -1.45
CA LEU A 42 -14.77 2.88 -2.45
C LEU A 42 -14.42 2.36 -3.85
N TYR A 43 -13.78 1.19 -3.95
CA TYR A 43 -13.51 0.57 -5.24
C TYR A 43 -14.79 -0.08 -5.77
N ARG A 44 -15.33 0.47 -6.87
CA ARG A 44 -16.59 0.00 -7.47
C ARG A 44 -16.33 -0.85 -8.70
N THR A 45 -15.84 -0.26 -9.79
CA THR A 45 -15.69 -0.88 -11.10
C THR A 45 -14.26 -0.87 -11.63
N SER A 46 -13.52 0.22 -11.44
CA SER A 46 -12.18 0.43 -11.95
C SER A 46 -11.29 1.09 -10.93
N LEU A 47 -10.00 0.74 -10.93
CA LEU A 47 -8.99 1.43 -10.14
C LEU A 47 -8.55 2.76 -10.78
N ASN A 48 -8.93 3.00 -12.04
CA ASN A 48 -8.57 4.19 -12.80
C ASN A 48 -9.59 5.33 -12.67
N GLU A 49 -10.68 5.13 -11.91
CA GLU A 49 -11.80 6.07 -11.77
C GLU A 49 -12.05 6.43 -10.30
N LEU A 50 -11.02 6.89 -9.61
CA LEU A 50 -11.06 7.17 -8.16
C LEU A 50 -10.91 8.66 -7.82
N SER A 51 -10.78 9.54 -8.81
CA SER A 51 -10.61 10.98 -8.58
C SER A 51 -11.78 11.59 -7.81
N GLU A 52 -13.01 11.11 -8.02
CA GLU A 52 -14.20 11.59 -7.32
C GLU A 52 -14.40 10.95 -5.93
N ALA A 53 -13.72 9.83 -5.65
CA ALA A 53 -13.86 9.10 -4.40
C ALA A 53 -13.04 9.68 -3.23
N GLY A 54 -12.17 10.65 -3.49
CA GLY A 54 -11.34 11.29 -2.46
C GLY A 54 -12.15 11.98 -1.36
N GLY A 55 -13.28 12.60 -1.72
CA GLY A 55 -14.20 13.22 -0.76
C GLY A 55 -14.85 12.20 0.18
N ASP A 56 -15.31 11.09 -0.36
CA ASP A 56 -15.89 9.98 0.42
C ASP A 56 -14.85 9.33 1.33
N HIS A 57 -13.61 9.18 0.83
CA HIS A 57 -12.51 8.65 1.63
C HIS A 57 -12.22 9.55 2.83
N LEU A 58 -12.09 10.85 2.58
CA LEU A 58 -11.88 11.85 3.63
C LEU A 58 -12.98 11.80 4.69
N ALA A 59 -14.24 11.86 4.27
CA ALA A 59 -15.39 11.90 5.19
C ALA A 59 -15.47 10.64 6.06
N LYS A 60 -15.38 9.44 5.44
CA LYS A 60 -15.45 8.16 6.17
C LYS A 60 -14.27 7.98 7.12
N THR A 61 -13.05 8.31 6.69
CA THR A 61 -11.87 8.16 7.56
C THR A 61 -11.93 9.13 8.73
N THR A 62 -12.32 10.37 8.52
CA THR A 62 -12.48 11.36 9.60
C THR A 62 -13.53 10.92 10.63
N GLN A 63 -14.67 10.41 10.16
CA GLN A 63 -15.69 9.84 11.02
C GLN A 63 -15.15 8.69 11.87
N LEU A 64 -14.46 7.73 11.24
CA LEU A 64 -13.90 6.56 11.93
C LEU A 64 -12.85 6.95 12.99
N VAL A 65 -11.99 7.92 12.71
CA VAL A 65 -11.02 8.43 13.70
C VAL A 65 -11.75 8.95 14.94
N ALA A 66 -12.81 9.74 14.75
CA ALA A 66 -13.59 10.28 15.86
C ALA A 66 -14.35 9.20 16.64
N GLU A 67 -14.93 8.21 15.95
CA GLU A 67 -15.71 7.13 16.57
C GLU A 67 -14.85 6.10 17.30
N ARG A 68 -13.67 5.77 16.74
CA ARG A 68 -12.79 4.71 17.24
C ARG A 68 -11.68 5.20 18.16
N GLY A 69 -11.42 6.52 18.18
CA GLY A 69 -10.35 7.11 18.97
C GLY A 69 -8.96 6.67 18.52
N TRP A 70 -8.76 6.46 17.21
CA TRP A 70 -7.46 6.07 16.67
C TRP A 70 -6.41 7.16 16.93
N ALA A 71 -5.25 6.74 17.40
CA ALA A 71 -4.10 7.61 17.63
C ALA A 71 -3.31 7.94 16.35
N GLY A 72 -3.60 7.24 15.26
CA GLY A 72 -3.01 7.44 13.95
C GLY A 72 -3.73 6.64 12.87
N VAL A 73 -3.47 6.95 11.61
CA VAL A 73 -4.08 6.29 10.45
C VAL A 73 -3.00 5.91 9.42
N ALA A 74 -3.03 4.66 8.98
CA ALA A 74 -2.32 4.19 7.81
C ALA A 74 -3.32 3.99 6.66
N VAL A 75 -3.11 4.68 5.55
CA VAL A 75 -3.99 4.63 4.36
C VAL A 75 -3.34 3.75 3.30
N THR A 76 -4.09 2.75 2.81
CA THR A 76 -3.65 1.90 1.71
C THR A 76 -4.32 2.26 0.40
N GLY A 77 -3.84 1.65 -0.70
CA GLY A 77 -4.40 1.85 -2.02
C GLY A 77 -3.72 2.98 -2.79
N ALA A 78 -2.56 2.69 -3.40
CA ALA A 78 -1.87 3.63 -4.26
C ALA A 78 -2.77 4.29 -5.34
N PRO A 79 -3.68 3.55 -6.03
CA PRO A 79 -4.59 4.17 -6.99
C PRO A 79 -5.44 5.31 -6.42
N MET A 80 -5.87 5.21 -5.16
CA MET A 80 -6.61 6.27 -4.50
C MET A 80 -5.72 7.53 -4.30
N GLN A 81 -4.50 7.34 -3.84
CA GLN A 81 -3.59 8.45 -3.55
C GLN A 81 -3.11 9.16 -4.82
N VAL A 82 -2.68 8.41 -5.85
CA VAL A 82 -2.13 9.04 -7.07
C VAL A 82 -3.18 9.82 -7.87
N GLN A 83 -4.46 9.48 -7.70
CA GLN A 83 -5.59 10.20 -8.31
C GLN A 83 -6.15 11.31 -7.40
N ASN A 84 -5.77 11.34 -6.11
CA ASN A 84 -6.18 12.35 -5.12
C ASN A 84 -4.94 12.80 -4.35
N LYS A 85 -4.06 13.53 -5.03
CA LYS A 85 -2.73 13.88 -4.53
C LYS A 85 -2.73 14.67 -3.22
N ASP A 86 -3.79 15.43 -2.96
CA ASP A 86 -4.00 16.24 -1.74
C ASP A 86 -4.68 15.48 -0.59
N LEU A 87 -5.11 14.24 -0.82
CA LEU A 87 -5.84 13.45 0.18
C LEU A 87 -5.08 13.25 1.49
N PRO A 88 -3.76 12.93 1.49
CA PRO A 88 -3.02 12.74 2.74
C PRO A 88 -3.00 14.01 3.62
N GLU A 89 -2.75 15.18 3.02
CA GLU A 89 -2.74 16.46 3.72
C GLU A 89 -4.12 16.82 4.26
N ARG A 90 -5.16 16.59 3.47
CA ARG A 90 -6.55 16.82 3.91
C ARG A 90 -6.95 15.91 5.06
N LEU A 91 -6.52 14.65 5.04
CA LEU A 91 -6.74 13.70 6.14
C LEU A 91 -6.03 14.17 7.41
N ARG A 92 -4.76 14.58 7.33
CA ARG A 92 -4.01 15.13 8.49
C ARG A 92 -4.72 16.34 9.09
N ALA A 93 -5.16 17.25 8.23
CA ALA A 93 -5.87 18.46 8.67
C ALA A 93 -7.23 18.17 9.30
N ALA A 94 -7.99 17.22 8.74
CA ALA A 94 -9.34 16.91 9.19
C ALA A 94 -9.39 16.03 10.43
N THR A 95 -8.44 15.09 10.57
CA THR A 95 -8.42 14.13 11.68
C THR A 95 -7.64 14.61 12.89
N GLY A 96 -6.66 15.47 12.69
CA GLY A 96 -5.76 15.96 13.77
C GLY A 96 -4.82 14.88 14.33
N VAL A 97 -4.78 13.69 13.74
CA VAL A 97 -3.86 12.60 14.12
C VAL A 97 -2.80 12.39 13.02
N PRO A 98 -1.66 11.76 13.34
CA PRO A 98 -0.69 11.35 12.33
C PRO A 98 -1.33 10.46 11.26
N VAL A 99 -1.07 10.77 9.99
CA VAL A 99 -1.52 9.99 8.85
C VAL A 99 -0.32 9.66 7.97
N THR A 100 -0.18 8.40 7.60
CA THR A 100 0.75 7.94 6.56
C THR A 100 0.00 7.20 5.48
N THR A 101 0.59 7.08 4.30
CA THR A 101 0.05 6.28 3.20
C THR A 101 1.01 5.17 2.83
N ALA A 102 0.53 4.16 2.11
CA ALA A 102 1.38 3.09 1.59
C ALA A 102 2.53 3.63 0.74
N LEU A 103 2.27 4.61 -0.15
CA LEU A 103 3.30 5.21 -0.98
C LEU A 103 4.30 6.05 -0.17
N GLU A 104 3.84 6.85 0.80
CA GLU A 104 4.74 7.62 1.67
C GLU A 104 5.65 6.71 2.49
N SER A 105 5.08 5.66 3.11
CA SER A 105 5.83 4.72 3.93
C SER A 105 6.84 3.92 3.10
N SER A 106 6.44 3.43 1.92
CA SER A 106 7.35 2.69 1.03
C SER A 106 8.46 3.59 0.49
N THR A 107 8.14 4.83 0.14
CA THR A 107 9.15 5.82 -0.28
C THR A 107 10.16 6.11 0.85
N ALA A 108 9.66 6.26 2.08
CA ALA A 108 10.53 6.45 3.24
C ALA A 108 11.43 5.23 3.49
N ALA A 109 10.91 4.01 3.33
CA ALA A 109 11.68 2.78 3.45
C ALA A 109 12.76 2.67 2.38
N LEU A 110 12.43 2.92 1.10
CA LEU A 110 13.39 2.90 0.00
C LEU A 110 14.53 3.92 0.22
N ARG A 111 14.20 5.12 0.69
CA ARG A 111 15.21 6.13 1.05
C ARG A 111 16.09 5.69 2.22
N ALA A 112 15.52 5.06 3.24
CA ALA A 112 16.28 4.54 4.38
C ALA A 112 17.27 3.44 3.96
N LEU A 113 16.94 2.69 2.92
CA LEU A 113 17.80 1.69 2.28
C LEU A 113 18.78 2.31 1.27
N SER A 114 18.72 3.64 1.04
CA SER A 114 19.47 4.34 -0.01
C SER A 114 19.21 3.78 -1.42
N ALA A 115 18.01 3.24 -1.64
CA ALA A 115 17.61 2.71 -2.95
C ALA A 115 17.02 3.84 -3.80
N GLU A 116 17.75 4.20 -4.86
CA GLU A 116 17.34 5.22 -5.85
C GLU A 116 16.62 4.59 -7.05
N ARG A 117 16.82 3.27 -7.29
CA ARG A 117 16.20 2.53 -8.38
C ARG A 117 15.54 1.25 -7.85
N ALA A 118 14.22 1.09 -8.06
CA ALA A 118 13.46 -0.03 -7.54
C ALA A 118 12.65 -0.75 -8.63
N LEU A 119 12.67 -2.09 -8.59
CA LEU A 119 11.73 -2.93 -9.33
C LEU A 119 10.38 -2.88 -8.62
N VAL A 120 9.34 -2.36 -9.29
CA VAL A 120 8.02 -2.16 -8.69
C VAL A 120 7.04 -3.19 -9.21
N MET A 121 6.70 -4.14 -8.36
CA MET A 121 5.76 -5.22 -8.65
C MET A 121 4.34 -4.79 -8.28
N THR A 122 3.45 -4.72 -9.27
CA THR A 122 2.07 -4.25 -9.07
C THR A 122 1.05 -5.13 -9.79
N PRO A 123 -0.21 -5.19 -9.33
CA PRO A 123 -1.31 -5.78 -10.06
C PRO A 123 -2.05 -4.75 -10.95
N PHE A 124 -1.38 -3.67 -11.33
CA PHE A 124 -1.99 -2.55 -12.03
C PHE A 124 -1.73 -2.62 -13.53
N ASP A 125 -2.57 -1.96 -14.31
CA ASP A 125 -2.33 -1.72 -15.72
C ASP A 125 -1.26 -0.65 -15.96
N ALA A 126 -0.87 -0.49 -17.22
CA ALA A 126 0.19 0.46 -17.60
C ALA A 126 -0.15 1.91 -17.25
N SER A 127 -1.43 2.31 -17.33
CA SER A 127 -1.84 3.68 -17.02
C SER A 127 -1.71 3.99 -15.53
N MET A 128 -2.11 3.05 -14.67
CA MET A 128 -1.95 3.20 -13.23
C MET A 128 -0.47 3.09 -12.80
N ASN A 129 0.30 2.20 -13.43
CA ASN A 129 1.74 2.10 -13.21
C ASN A 129 2.46 3.41 -13.56
N ALA A 130 2.03 4.10 -14.63
CA ALA A 130 2.58 5.41 -14.98
C ALA A 130 2.36 6.45 -13.88
N LEU A 131 1.15 6.49 -13.28
CA LEU A 131 0.85 7.41 -12.16
C LEU A 131 1.68 7.09 -10.91
N VAL A 132 1.84 5.81 -10.58
CA VAL A 132 2.69 5.37 -9.46
C VAL A 132 4.15 5.72 -9.73
N GLY A 133 4.63 5.49 -10.96
CA GLY A 133 5.99 5.84 -11.38
C GLY A 133 6.26 7.35 -11.31
N GLU A 134 5.29 8.18 -11.72
CA GLU A 134 5.39 9.64 -11.58
C GLU A 134 5.52 10.06 -10.11
N TYR A 135 4.75 9.45 -9.21
CA TYR A 135 4.84 9.70 -7.78
C TYR A 135 6.24 9.33 -7.23
N LEU A 136 6.73 8.14 -7.54
CA LEU A 136 8.04 7.65 -7.09
C LEU A 136 9.18 8.51 -7.64
N LYS A 137 9.10 8.91 -8.91
CA LYS A 137 10.06 9.83 -9.55
C LYS A 137 10.09 11.19 -8.83
N GLY A 138 8.93 11.73 -8.47
CA GLY A 138 8.82 12.95 -7.66
C GLY A 138 9.47 12.82 -6.28
N ALA A 139 9.58 11.60 -5.77
CA ALA A 139 10.26 11.26 -4.54
C ALA A 139 11.76 10.93 -4.71
N GLY A 140 12.30 11.00 -5.94
CA GLY A 140 13.70 10.69 -6.26
C GLY A 140 13.98 9.21 -6.50
N ILE A 141 12.95 8.38 -6.74
CA ILE A 141 13.08 6.95 -6.97
C ILE A 141 12.73 6.63 -8.41
N ASP A 142 13.67 6.02 -9.14
CA ASP A 142 13.47 5.50 -10.50
C ASP A 142 12.76 4.14 -10.43
N ALA A 143 11.51 4.10 -10.89
CA ALA A 143 10.66 2.92 -10.84
C ALA A 143 10.78 2.10 -12.12
N VAL A 144 11.20 0.85 -12.01
CA VAL A 144 11.23 -0.13 -13.10
C VAL A 144 10.03 -1.05 -12.94
N PHE A 145 9.15 -1.08 -13.93
CA PHE A 145 8.00 -2.00 -13.95
C PHE A 145 8.32 -3.19 -14.86
N PRO A 146 8.04 -4.43 -14.45
CA PRO A 146 8.28 -5.59 -15.29
C PRO A 146 7.37 -5.55 -16.54
N GLU A 147 7.88 -6.01 -17.68
CA GLU A 147 7.09 -6.13 -18.92
C GLU A 147 5.93 -7.13 -18.78
N THR A 148 6.15 -8.19 -18.00
CA THR A 148 5.11 -9.17 -17.70
C THR A 148 4.28 -8.67 -16.54
N ALA A 149 3.07 -8.24 -16.82
CA ALA A 149 2.11 -7.90 -15.77
C ALA A 149 1.87 -9.11 -14.86
N LEU A 150 1.85 -8.88 -13.54
CA LEU A 150 1.48 -9.90 -12.54
C LEU A 150 0.02 -10.38 -12.67
N GLY A 151 -0.61 -10.10 -13.82
CA GLY A 151 -2.04 -10.22 -14.04
C GLY A 151 -2.79 -9.02 -13.50
N THR A 152 -3.76 -8.54 -14.25
CA THR A 152 -4.65 -7.46 -13.80
C THR A 152 -5.92 -8.07 -13.18
N GLY A 153 -6.39 -7.50 -12.09
CA GLY A 153 -7.67 -7.88 -11.49
C GLY A 153 -7.64 -9.24 -10.74
N PRO A 154 -8.66 -10.10 -10.91
CA PRO A 154 -8.81 -11.32 -10.11
C PRO A 154 -7.67 -12.33 -10.24
N GLY A 155 -6.98 -12.37 -11.38
CA GLY A 155 -5.86 -13.29 -11.61
C GLY A 155 -4.66 -13.04 -10.72
N ALA A 156 -4.34 -11.78 -10.44
CA ALA A 156 -3.24 -11.41 -9.53
C ALA A 156 -3.52 -11.79 -8.06
N LEU A 157 -4.78 -12.04 -7.72
CA LEU A 157 -5.23 -12.37 -6.36
C LEU A 157 -5.13 -13.85 -6.01
N ALA A 158 -4.90 -14.68 -7.00
CA ALA A 158 -4.89 -16.14 -6.86
C ALA A 158 -3.46 -16.71 -6.85
N LEU A 159 -2.43 -15.85 -6.93
CA LEU A 159 -1.04 -16.30 -6.94
C LEU A 159 -0.63 -16.84 -5.57
N SER A 160 -0.03 -18.02 -5.57
CA SER A 160 0.67 -18.57 -4.40
C SER A 160 1.98 -17.81 -4.13
N ALA A 161 2.53 -17.98 -2.93
CA ALA A 161 3.83 -17.39 -2.58
C ALA A 161 4.96 -17.86 -3.52
N ASP A 162 4.91 -19.13 -3.97
CA ASP A 162 5.88 -19.67 -4.93
C ASP A 162 5.74 -18.99 -6.31
N GLU A 163 4.52 -18.77 -6.79
CA GLU A 163 4.30 -18.07 -8.06
C GLU A 163 4.74 -16.61 -7.98
N VAL A 164 4.47 -15.92 -6.86
CA VAL A 164 4.96 -14.55 -6.63
C VAL A 164 6.49 -14.51 -6.60
N TYR A 165 7.12 -15.47 -5.93
CA TYR A 165 8.58 -15.59 -5.91
C TYR A 165 9.18 -15.77 -7.31
N GLU A 166 8.68 -16.72 -8.10
CA GLU A 166 9.22 -16.99 -9.45
C GLU A 166 9.00 -15.80 -10.40
N LEU A 167 7.86 -15.12 -10.30
CA LEU A 167 7.60 -13.90 -11.07
C LEU A 167 8.55 -12.76 -10.68
N ALA A 168 8.75 -12.53 -9.39
CA ALA A 168 9.66 -11.50 -8.90
C ALA A 168 11.11 -11.79 -9.28
N LYS A 169 11.54 -13.04 -9.13
CA LYS A 169 12.86 -13.50 -9.57
C LYS A 169 13.09 -13.32 -11.06
N GLY A 170 12.12 -13.72 -11.88
CA GLY A 170 12.18 -13.52 -13.33
C GLY A 170 12.27 -12.04 -13.72
N ALA A 171 11.47 -11.19 -13.07
CA ALA A 171 11.49 -9.75 -13.30
C ALA A 171 12.82 -9.12 -12.84
N LEU A 172 13.37 -9.55 -11.70
CA LEU A 172 14.67 -9.10 -11.19
C LEU A 172 15.82 -9.48 -12.14
N MET A 173 15.79 -10.70 -12.67
CA MET A 173 16.82 -11.16 -13.64
C MET A 173 16.74 -10.39 -14.97
N ALA A 174 15.57 -9.89 -15.35
CA ALA A 174 15.37 -9.10 -16.56
C ALA A 174 15.67 -7.60 -16.35
N ALA A 175 15.58 -7.12 -15.12
CA ALA A 175 15.89 -5.74 -14.77
C ALA A 175 17.40 -5.58 -14.54
N SER A 176 17.96 -4.44 -14.99
CA SER A 176 19.34 -4.07 -14.69
C SER A 176 19.39 -3.00 -13.60
N ASP A 177 20.42 -3.08 -12.77
CA ASP A 177 20.81 -2.03 -11.82
C ASP A 177 19.69 -1.60 -10.85
N VAL A 178 18.83 -2.52 -10.43
CA VAL A 178 17.84 -2.27 -9.38
C VAL A 178 18.43 -2.61 -8.01
N GLU A 179 18.14 -1.78 -7.03
CA GLU A 179 18.69 -1.83 -5.67
C GLU A 179 17.69 -2.38 -4.67
N ALA A 180 16.40 -2.38 -5.04
CA ALA A 180 15.32 -2.91 -4.20
C ALA A 180 14.18 -3.47 -5.05
N ILE A 181 13.40 -4.38 -4.45
CA ILE A 181 12.09 -4.78 -4.98
C ILE A 181 11.01 -4.17 -4.09
N TYR A 182 10.07 -3.47 -4.71
CA TYR A 182 8.92 -2.90 -4.04
C TYR A 182 7.62 -3.57 -4.52
N PHE A 183 6.92 -4.24 -3.62
CA PHE A 183 5.61 -4.82 -3.88
C PHE A 183 4.52 -3.79 -3.55
N GLN A 184 3.93 -3.22 -4.57
CA GLN A 184 2.82 -2.28 -4.42
C GLN A 184 1.49 -3.00 -4.64
N GLY A 185 0.92 -3.47 -3.56
CA GLY A 185 -0.39 -4.12 -3.57
C GLY A 185 -0.41 -5.31 -2.60
N ALA A 186 -1.07 -5.15 -1.48
CA ALA A 186 -1.21 -6.19 -0.44
C ALA A 186 -1.78 -7.51 -0.99
N ARG A 187 -2.49 -7.45 -2.10
CA ARG A 187 -3.10 -8.61 -2.75
C ARG A 187 -2.10 -9.55 -3.43
N LEU A 188 -0.88 -9.11 -3.68
CA LEU A 188 0.20 -9.97 -4.20
C LEU A 188 0.72 -10.93 -3.14
N ASN A 189 0.41 -10.65 -1.85
CA ASN A 189 0.84 -11.43 -0.69
C ASN A 189 2.32 -11.88 -0.73
N PRO A 190 3.28 -10.94 -0.83
CA PRO A 190 4.70 -11.28 -0.93
C PRO A 190 5.27 -11.80 0.40
N LEU A 191 4.58 -11.60 1.54
CA LEU A 191 5.10 -11.95 2.87
C LEU A 191 5.50 -13.42 2.97
N GLY A 192 4.77 -14.32 2.31
CA GLY A 192 5.10 -15.74 2.28
C GLY A 192 6.38 -16.13 1.52
N CYS A 193 7.03 -15.18 0.83
CA CYS A 193 8.24 -15.45 0.06
C CYS A 193 9.37 -14.43 0.27
N LEU A 194 9.19 -13.41 1.12
CA LEU A 194 10.21 -12.36 1.33
C LEU A 194 11.56 -12.92 1.77
N GLU A 195 11.61 -13.80 2.80
CA GLU A 195 12.84 -14.41 3.29
C GLU A 195 13.63 -15.18 2.22
N ARG A 196 12.94 -15.66 1.18
CA ARG A 196 13.57 -16.36 0.06
C ARG A 196 14.15 -15.41 -0.98
N MET A 197 13.75 -14.14 -0.96
CA MET A 197 14.20 -13.10 -1.88
C MET A 197 15.42 -12.34 -1.35
N GLU A 198 15.63 -12.35 -0.04
CA GLU A 198 16.79 -11.78 0.63
C GLU A 198 18.05 -12.69 0.51
#